data_1c0e1b703bcb2d14568db1f2385cb70f
#
_entry.id   1c0e1b703bcb2d14568db1f2385cb70f
#
_cell.length_a   1.000
_cell.length_b   1.000
_cell.length_c   1.000
_cell.angle_alpha   90.00
_cell.angle_beta   90.00
_cell.angle_gamma   90.00
#
_symmetry.space_group_name_H-M   'P 1'
#
loop_
_entity.id
_entity.type
_entity.pdbx_description
1 polymer ?
#
loop_
_entity_poly.entity_id
_entity_poly.type
_entity_poly.pdbx_seq_one_letter_code
_entity_poly.pdbx_strand_id
1 'polypeptide(L)'
;MKITFLGTSHGITEKNQFCSSALVSVGDKHYIIDAGAPIMTLLKNHDVAYEDVQGIFITHTHEDHMMGLVDFTWQINCFGCFANVHIPVFVPDEKKYLEMFQFLFGKPEFRGRVEYQTYGDGVIFDDGTMKVTAIPVGHYPNAHAFLLEAEGKRVVFTGDLRDDLLDYPRVIMEKECDLVVTEGAHQTLDDDHIVGVLKQSKCKKMLIGHCNFARNTREVLAHFLQKIDGAFEIDFAFDNMTIEI
;
A
#
# COMPACT_ATOMS: atom_id res chain seq x y z
N MET A 1 -10.11 11.59 6.98
CA MET A 1 -9.30 10.38 6.68
C MET A 1 -7.88 10.62 7.16
N LYS A 2 -7.31 9.66 7.91
CA LYS A 2 -5.93 9.72 8.41
C LYS A 2 -5.11 8.56 7.83
N ILE A 3 -3.88 8.82 7.40
CA ILE A 3 -2.97 7.80 6.86
C ILE A 3 -1.70 7.80 7.70
N THR A 4 -1.32 6.62 8.20
CA THR A 4 -0.07 6.38 8.93
C THR A 4 0.76 5.38 8.14
N PHE A 5 1.98 5.77 7.75
CA PHE A 5 2.90 4.88 7.05
C PHE A 5 3.58 3.96 8.07
N LEU A 6 3.27 2.67 8.01
CA LEU A 6 3.85 1.65 8.89
C LEU A 6 5.22 1.18 8.38
N GLY A 7 5.42 1.25 7.07
CA GLY A 7 6.67 0.93 6.40
C GLY A 7 6.74 1.59 5.03
N THR A 8 7.90 2.09 4.66
CA THR A 8 8.12 2.90 3.45
C THR A 8 9.32 2.46 2.62
N SER A 9 10.03 1.41 3.06
CA SER A 9 11.17 0.86 2.34
C SER A 9 10.74 -0.03 1.17
N HIS A 10 11.62 -0.15 0.19
CA HIS A 10 11.53 -1.10 -0.93
C HIS A 10 12.10 -2.48 -0.55
N GLY A 11 12.13 -3.44 -1.48
CA GLY A 11 12.54 -4.82 -1.25
C GLY A 11 13.95 -5.00 -0.65
N ILE A 12 14.87 -4.06 -0.89
CA ILE A 12 16.13 -3.97 -0.14
C ILE A 12 15.93 -2.97 0.98
N THR A 13 15.64 -3.47 2.19
CA THR A 13 15.23 -2.64 3.31
C THR A 13 16.25 -1.59 3.69
N GLU A 14 15.85 -0.35 3.73
CA GLU A 14 16.67 0.77 4.21
C GLU A 14 16.81 0.74 5.74
N LYS A 15 17.88 1.35 6.24
CA LYS A 15 18.17 1.37 7.69
C LYS A 15 17.04 2.05 8.47
N ASN A 16 16.49 1.36 9.48
CA ASN A 16 15.40 1.80 10.34
C ASN A 16 14.07 2.03 9.61
N GLN A 17 13.86 1.36 8.50
CA GLN A 17 12.59 1.35 7.79
C GLN A 17 12.05 -0.07 7.65
N PHE A 18 10.75 -0.21 7.60
CA PHE A 18 10.05 -1.44 7.26
C PHE A 18 9.61 -1.42 5.79
N CYS A 19 9.37 -2.58 5.22
CA CYS A 19 8.81 -2.73 3.88
C CYS A 19 7.38 -2.17 3.79
N SER A 20 6.87 -1.97 2.58
CA SER A 20 5.62 -1.27 2.26
C SER A 20 4.44 -1.71 3.11
N SER A 21 3.88 -0.75 3.85
CA SER A 21 2.63 -0.93 4.59
C SER A 21 2.08 0.41 5.04
N ALA A 22 0.78 0.64 4.87
CA ALA A 22 0.11 1.85 5.33
C ALA A 22 -1.20 1.53 6.06
N LEU A 23 -1.46 2.24 7.14
CA LEU A 23 -2.70 2.20 7.91
C LEU A 23 -3.57 3.40 7.53
N VAL A 24 -4.76 3.15 7.01
CA VAL A 24 -5.76 4.16 6.68
C VAL A 24 -6.88 4.11 7.71
N SER A 25 -7.14 5.22 8.39
CA SER A 25 -8.17 5.32 9.43
C SER A 25 -9.28 6.29 8.99
N VAL A 26 -10.53 5.85 9.15
CA VAL A 26 -11.73 6.65 8.92
C VAL A 26 -12.66 6.47 10.13
N GLY A 27 -12.70 7.47 11.01
CA GLY A 27 -13.28 7.30 12.34
C GLY A 27 -12.57 6.20 13.11
N ASP A 28 -13.32 5.26 13.67
CA ASP A 28 -12.81 4.13 14.44
C ASP A 28 -12.52 2.89 13.57
N LYS A 29 -12.67 2.99 12.25
CA LYS A 29 -12.38 1.90 11.32
C LYS A 29 -10.99 2.05 10.72
N HIS A 30 -10.32 0.91 10.56
CA HIS A 30 -8.97 0.84 10.05
C HIS A 30 -8.86 -0.09 8.84
N TYR A 31 -8.04 0.30 7.88
CA TYR A 31 -7.78 -0.44 6.65
C TYR A 31 -6.27 -0.47 6.40
N ILE A 32 -5.74 -1.56 5.89
CA ILE A 32 -4.30 -1.71 5.65
C ILE A 32 -4.06 -1.85 4.15
N ILE A 33 -3.14 -1.04 3.64
CA ILE A 33 -2.66 -1.14 2.26
C ILE A 33 -1.24 -1.68 2.31
N ASP A 34 -1.06 -2.84 1.72
CA ASP A 34 0.12 -3.69 1.81
C ASP A 34 0.52 -4.09 3.24
N ALA A 35 1.24 -5.18 3.36
CA ALA A 35 1.63 -5.79 4.63
C ALA A 35 3.06 -6.35 4.57
N GLY A 36 4.00 -5.63 3.99
CA GLY A 36 5.42 -5.97 4.02
C GLY A 36 6.05 -5.78 5.40
N ALA A 37 5.55 -4.81 6.15
CA ALA A 37 5.95 -4.54 7.53
C ALA A 37 5.38 -5.58 8.52
N PRO A 38 5.95 -5.71 9.74
CA PRO A 38 5.43 -6.57 10.81
C PRO A 38 4.14 -5.97 11.42
N ILE A 39 3.04 -6.03 10.65
CA ILE A 39 1.78 -5.33 10.95
C ILE A 39 1.21 -5.67 12.33
N MET A 40 1.34 -6.92 12.82
CA MET A 40 0.92 -7.30 14.17
C MET A 40 1.50 -6.39 15.26
N THR A 41 2.81 -6.13 15.19
CA THR A 41 3.50 -5.28 16.16
C THR A 41 3.17 -3.81 15.95
N LEU A 42 3.11 -3.37 14.69
CA LEU A 42 2.92 -1.96 14.36
C LEU A 42 1.51 -1.48 14.68
N LEU A 43 0.47 -2.31 14.48
CA LEU A 43 -0.89 -1.99 14.93
C LEU A 43 -0.95 -1.76 16.44
N LYS A 44 -0.27 -2.61 17.24
CA LYS A 44 -0.16 -2.39 18.69
C LYS A 44 0.55 -1.10 19.06
N ASN A 45 1.65 -0.77 18.34
CA ASN A 45 2.40 0.46 18.59
C ASN A 45 1.58 1.73 18.28
N HIS A 46 0.54 1.61 17.47
CA HIS A 46 -0.39 2.67 17.14
C HIS A 46 -1.74 2.56 17.87
N ASP A 47 -1.82 1.71 18.92
CA ASP A 47 -3.02 1.49 19.72
C ASP A 47 -4.27 1.08 18.91
N VAL A 48 -4.07 0.36 17.80
CA VAL A 48 -5.15 -0.14 16.95
C VAL A 48 -5.56 -1.54 17.40
N ALA A 49 -6.83 -1.70 17.75
CA ALA A 49 -7.41 -3.00 18.03
C ALA A 49 -7.62 -3.79 16.75
N TYR A 50 -7.32 -5.08 16.76
CA TYR A 50 -7.43 -5.90 15.54
C TYR A 50 -8.88 -6.05 15.07
N GLU A 51 -9.83 -5.99 16.00
CA GLU A 51 -11.27 -5.99 15.75
C GLU A 51 -11.74 -4.78 14.93
N ASP A 52 -11.00 -3.68 14.95
CA ASP A 52 -11.32 -2.44 14.23
C ASP A 52 -10.74 -2.44 12.82
N VAL A 53 -9.94 -3.45 12.45
CA VAL A 53 -9.40 -3.62 11.09
C VAL A 53 -10.47 -4.25 10.19
N GLN A 54 -10.96 -3.47 9.24
CA GLN A 54 -12.05 -3.85 8.33
C GLN A 54 -11.59 -4.57 7.07
N GLY A 55 -10.30 -4.46 6.72
CA GLY A 55 -9.73 -5.12 5.55
C GLY A 55 -8.25 -4.84 5.34
N ILE A 56 -7.58 -5.78 4.70
CA ILE A 56 -6.19 -5.67 4.26
C ILE A 56 -6.17 -5.84 2.74
N PHE A 57 -5.53 -4.94 2.02
CA PHE A 57 -5.50 -4.88 0.56
C PHE A 57 -4.05 -4.97 0.08
N ILE A 58 -3.71 -6.01 -0.66
CA ILE A 58 -2.35 -6.27 -1.14
C ILE A 58 -2.28 -5.92 -2.62
N THR A 59 -1.40 -4.98 -2.97
CA THR A 59 -1.23 -4.49 -4.34
C THR A 59 -0.70 -5.57 -5.29
N HIS A 60 0.28 -6.34 -4.84
CA HIS A 60 0.87 -7.45 -5.59
C HIS A 60 1.64 -8.43 -4.65
N THR A 61 2.20 -9.50 -5.22
CA THR A 61 2.72 -10.65 -4.44
C THR A 61 4.22 -10.62 -4.18
N HIS A 62 4.91 -9.48 -4.32
CA HIS A 62 6.30 -9.40 -3.86
C HIS A 62 6.37 -9.43 -2.33
N GLU A 63 7.45 -10.00 -1.80
CA GLU A 63 7.62 -10.25 -0.37
C GLU A 63 7.57 -8.97 0.47
N ASP A 64 8.09 -7.88 -0.04
CA ASP A 64 8.12 -6.58 0.64
C ASP A 64 6.76 -5.86 0.67
N HIS A 65 5.72 -6.47 0.08
CA HIS A 65 4.33 -6.02 0.17
C HIS A 65 3.43 -6.96 0.97
N MET A 66 3.89 -8.19 1.31
CA MET A 66 2.96 -9.19 1.86
C MET A 66 3.52 -10.03 3.02
N MET A 67 4.82 -10.05 3.31
CA MET A 67 5.39 -11.01 4.28
C MET A 67 4.92 -10.82 5.71
N GLY A 68 4.49 -9.63 6.10
CA GLY A 68 3.86 -9.39 7.40
C GLY A 68 2.55 -10.14 7.62
N LEU A 69 1.89 -10.60 6.54
CA LEU A 69 0.69 -11.44 6.62
C LEU A 69 0.99 -12.83 7.20
N VAL A 70 2.22 -13.33 7.08
CA VAL A 70 2.57 -14.67 7.57
C VAL A 70 2.39 -14.74 9.08
N ASP A 71 3.02 -13.83 9.81
CA ASP A 71 2.91 -13.74 11.27
C ASP A 71 1.51 -13.32 11.72
N PHE A 72 0.92 -12.33 11.04
CA PHE A 72 -0.43 -11.85 11.31
C PHE A 72 -1.46 -12.99 11.22
N THR A 73 -1.46 -13.73 10.11
CA THR A 73 -2.41 -14.83 9.87
C THR A 73 -2.23 -15.95 10.87
N TRP A 74 -0.97 -16.30 11.17
CA TRP A 74 -0.67 -17.32 12.17
C TRP A 74 -1.25 -16.92 13.54
N GLN A 75 -0.95 -15.72 14.02
CA GLN A 75 -1.38 -15.29 15.35
C GLN A 75 -2.90 -15.19 15.44
N ILE A 76 -3.55 -14.52 14.50
CA ILE A 76 -5.01 -14.33 14.52
C ILE A 76 -5.75 -15.67 14.45
N ASN A 77 -5.31 -16.59 13.62
CA ASN A 77 -6.00 -17.89 13.45
C ASN A 77 -5.71 -18.90 14.56
N CYS A 78 -4.52 -18.85 15.19
CA CYS A 78 -4.09 -19.89 16.13
C CYS A 78 -4.39 -19.59 17.58
N PHE A 79 -4.54 -18.33 17.99
CA PHE A 79 -4.71 -17.99 19.39
C PHE A 79 -6.17 -17.62 19.75
N GLY A 80 -6.68 -18.21 20.84
CA GLY A 80 -8.06 -18.03 21.28
C GLY A 80 -8.41 -16.62 21.74
N CYS A 81 -7.42 -15.80 22.10
CA CYS A 81 -7.65 -14.40 22.46
C CYS A 81 -8.16 -13.56 21.28
N PHE A 82 -8.01 -14.03 20.04
CA PHE A 82 -8.51 -13.39 18.84
C PHE A 82 -9.83 -14.00 18.31
N ALA A 83 -10.61 -14.67 19.18
CA ALA A 83 -11.81 -15.40 18.76
C ALA A 83 -12.87 -14.52 18.06
N ASN A 84 -12.89 -13.23 18.34
CA ASN A 84 -13.83 -12.26 17.77
C ASN A 84 -13.26 -11.46 16.60
N VAL A 85 -12.01 -11.70 16.20
CA VAL A 85 -11.37 -11.01 15.08
C VAL A 85 -11.71 -11.72 13.77
N HIS A 86 -12.26 -11.00 12.82
CA HIS A 86 -12.54 -11.49 11.46
C HIS A 86 -12.13 -10.42 10.48
N ILE A 87 -11.08 -10.71 9.68
CA ILE A 87 -10.48 -9.73 8.78
C ILE A 87 -10.40 -10.30 7.35
N PRO A 88 -11.08 -9.68 6.39
CA PRO A 88 -10.91 -10.02 4.99
C PRO A 88 -9.57 -9.48 4.48
N VAL A 89 -8.86 -10.31 3.71
CA VAL A 89 -7.60 -9.98 3.06
C VAL A 89 -7.76 -10.13 1.55
N PHE A 90 -7.73 -9.01 0.86
CA PHE A 90 -7.86 -8.96 -0.58
C PHE A 90 -6.49 -9.09 -1.23
N VAL A 91 -6.30 -10.15 -2.02
CA VAL A 91 -5.02 -10.53 -2.63
C VAL A 91 -5.17 -10.79 -4.13
N PRO A 92 -4.12 -10.58 -4.94
CA PRO A 92 -4.18 -10.83 -6.38
C PRO A 92 -4.45 -12.29 -6.75
N ASP A 93 -4.06 -13.24 -5.90
CA ASP A 93 -4.22 -14.68 -6.13
C ASP A 93 -4.28 -15.45 -4.80
N GLU A 94 -5.50 -15.66 -4.29
CA GLU A 94 -5.76 -16.38 -3.02
C GLU A 94 -5.07 -17.75 -2.97
N LYS A 95 -5.06 -18.48 -4.09
CA LYS A 95 -4.51 -19.84 -4.14
C LYS A 95 -3.03 -19.86 -3.75
N LYS A 96 -2.23 -18.93 -4.25
CA LYS A 96 -0.80 -18.82 -3.91
C LYS A 96 -0.57 -18.60 -2.42
N TYR A 97 -1.39 -17.77 -1.79
CA TYR A 97 -1.29 -17.52 -0.34
C TYR A 97 -1.66 -18.77 0.46
N LEU A 98 -2.72 -19.47 0.09
CA LEU A 98 -3.12 -20.70 0.76
C LEU A 98 -2.06 -21.81 0.59
N GLU A 99 -1.45 -21.94 -0.59
CA GLU A 99 -0.34 -22.88 -0.83
C GLU A 99 0.89 -22.52 0.02
N MET A 100 1.23 -21.24 0.15
CA MET A 100 2.31 -20.77 1.01
C MET A 100 2.03 -21.11 2.49
N PHE A 101 0.84 -20.86 2.99
CA PHE A 101 0.47 -21.18 4.37
C PHE A 101 0.44 -22.70 4.60
N GLN A 102 -0.01 -23.48 3.63
CA GLN A 102 0.09 -24.94 3.69
C GLN A 102 1.53 -25.39 3.85
N PHE A 103 2.45 -24.84 3.04
CA PHE A 103 3.87 -25.15 3.14
C PHE A 103 4.45 -24.75 4.50
N LEU A 104 4.17 -23.55 4.98
CA LEU A 104 4.75 -23.02 6.22
C LEU A 104 4.18 -23.69 7.48
N PHE A 105 2.89 -23.99 7.51
CA PHE A 105 2.19 -24.41 8.74
C PHE A 105 1.64 -25.83 8.69
N GLY A 106 1.79 -26.52 7.55
CA GLY A 106 1.38 -27.93 7.41
C GLY A 106 -0.14 -28.16 7.50
N LYS A 107 -0.96 -27.11 7.36
CA LYS A 107 -2.43 -27.19 7.46
C LYS A 107 -3.08 -26.71 6.17
N PRO A 108 -3.81 -27.60 5.42
CA PRO A 108 -4.50 -27.23 4.19
C PRO A 108 -5.67 -26.25 4.41
N GLU A 109 -6.19 -26.18 5.62
CA GLU A 109 -7.36 -25.39 5.97
C GLU A 109 -6.95 -24.25 6.92
N PHE A 110 -6.00 -23.41 6.50
CA PHE A 110 -5.66 -22.21 7.25
C PHE A 110 -6.70 -21.10 7.00
N ARG A 111 -7.96 -21.54 6.94
CA ARG A 111 -9.14 -20.69 6.89
C ARG A 111 -9.63 -20.48 8.29
N GLY A 112 -9.97 -19.26 8.62
CA GLY A 112 -10.44 -18.96 9.95
C GLY A 112 -10.86 -17.50 10.03
N ARG A 113 -10.22 -16.77 10.91
CA ARG A 113 -10.53 -15.37 11.18
C ARG A 113 -9.90 -14.39 10.19
N VAL A 114 -8.82 -14.82 9.52
CA VAL A 114 -8.23 -14.10 8.39
C VAL A 114 -8.70 -14.80 7.11
N GLU A 115 -9.50 -14.10 6.32
CA GLU A 115 -10.17 -14.65 5.15
C GLU A 115 -9.57 -14.07 3.87
N TYR A 116 -8.83 -14.90 3.12
CA TYR A 116 -8.23 -14.51 1.86
C TYR A 116 -9.25 -14.55 0.73
N GLN A 117 -9.28 -13.50 -0.07
CA GLN A 117 -10.18 -13.34 -1.21
C GLN A 117 -9.40 -12.83 -2.42
N THR A 118 -9.52 -13.53 -3.56
CA THR A 118 -8.97 -13.02 -4.82
C THR A 118 -9.83 -11.87 -5.32
N TYR A 119 -9.17 -10.80 -5.74
CA TYR A 119 -9.83 -9.65 -6.36
C TYR A 119 -9.40 -9.49 -7.83
N GLY A 120 -10.14 -8.70 -8.58
CA GLY A 120 -9.83 -8.28 -9.95
C GLY A 120 -10.02 -6.77 -10.11
N ASP A 121 -10.05 -6.29 -11.35
CA ASP A 121 -10.21 -4.88 -11.67
C ASP A 121 -11.57 -4.33 -11.20
N GLY A 122 -11.60 -3.06 -10.82
CA GLY A 122 -12.80 -2.34 -10.42
C GLY A 122 -13.01 -2.27 -8.90
N VAL A 123 -14.24 -2.06 -8.46
CA VAL A 123 -14.56 -1.97 -7.04
C VAL A 123 -14.44 -3.33 -6.39
N ILE A 124 -13.53 -3.46 -5.43
CA ILE A 124 -13.22 -4.70 -4.72
C ILE A 124 -13.76 -4.71 -3.28
N PHE A 125 -14.04 -3.53 -2.73
CA PHE A 125 -14.55 -3.38 -1.38
C PHE A 125 -15.38 -2.11 -1.25
N ASP A 126 -16.49 -2.18 -0.53
CA ASP A 126 -17.31 -1.03 -0.16
C ASP A 126 -18.13 -1.39 1.10
N ASP A 127 -17.80 -0.78 2.24
CA ASP A 127 -18.52 -0.97 3.50
C ASP A 127 -19.37 0.25 3.90
N GLY A 128 -19.56 1.17 2.95
CA GLY A 128 -20.26 2.44 3.17
C GLY A 128 -19.42 3.51 3.88
N THR A 129 -18.27 3.14 4.45
CA THR A 129 -17.29 4.06 5.06
C THR A 129 -16.10 4.28 4.13
N MET A 130 -15.55 3.20 3.62
CA MET A 130 -14.44 3.17 2.66
C MET A 130 -14.87 2.39 1.42
N LYS A 131 -14.55 2.95 0.26
CA LYS A 131 -14.62 2.24 -1.01
C LYS A 131 -13.23 2.10 -1.60
N VAL A 132 -12.88 0.87 -2.01
CA VAL A 132 -11.59 0.55 -2.62
C VAL A 132 -11.81 0.06 -4.04
N THR A 133 -11.13 0.71 -4.99
CA THR A 133 -11.14 0.33 -6.41
C THR A 133 -9.74 -0.10 -6.83
N ALA A 134 -9.61 -1.32 -7.34
CA ALA A 134 -8.38 -1.85 -7.90
C ALA A 134 -8.22 -1.43 -9.37
N ILE A 135 -7.05 -0.91 -9.71
CA ILE A 135 -6.69 -0.38 -11.03
C ILE A 135 -5.46 -1.15 -11.50
N PRO A 136 -5.52 -1.90 -12.61
CA PRO A 136 -4.40 -2.70 -13.06
C PRO A 136 -3.18 -1.84 -13.41
N VAL A 137 -2.00 -2.32 -13.00
CA VAL A 137 -0.69 -1.75 -13.34
C VAL A 137 0.23 -2.83 -13.92
N GLY A 138 1.29 -2.44 -14.61
CA GLY A 138 2.10 -3.34 -15.41
C GLY A 138 3.35 -3.90 -14.74
N HIS A 139 3.55 -3.61 -13.44
CA HIS A 139 4.77 -4.01 -12.72
C HIS A 139 4.92 -5.54 -12.60
N TYR A 140 3.84 -6.23 -12.23
CA TYR A 140 3.82 -7.68 -12.03
C TYR A 140 2.47 -8.26 -12.48
N PRO A 141 2.37 -9.56 -12.85
CA PRO A 141 1.08 -10.17 -13.15
C PRO A 141 0.08 -9.99 -12.00
N ASN A 142 -1.08 -9.44 -12.32
CA ASN A 142 -2.14 -9.10 -11.35
C ASN A 142 -1.75 -8.02 -10.32
N ALA A 143 -0.78 -7.16 -10.61
CA ALA A 143 -0.48 -5.99 -9.78
C ALA A 143 -1.53 -4.88 -9.99
N HIS A 144 -1.89 -4.20 -8.92
CA HIS A 144 -2.90 -3.14 -8.94
C HIS A 144 -2.49 -1.94 -8.07
N ALA A 145 -2.83 -0.76 -8.55
CA ALA A 145 -2.97 0.42 -7.70
C ALA A 145 -4.34 0.41 -7.03
N PHE A 146 -4.48 1.09 -5.89
CA PHE A 146 -5.76 1.23 -5.20
C PHE A 146 -6.19 2.69 -5.13
N LEU A 147 -7.40 2.97 -5.61
CA LEU A 147 -8.11 4.21 -5.34
C LEU A 147 -9.00 4.01 -4.11
N LEU A 148 -8.77 4.79 -3.07
CA LEU A 148 -9.54 4.83 -1.84
C LEU A 148 -10.46 6.06 -1.85
N GLU A 149 -11.75 5.86 -1.56
CA GLU A 149 -12.73 6.93 -1.47
C GLU A 149 -13.45 6.85 -0.12
N ALA A 150 -13.31 7.88 0.73
CA ALA A 150 -14.00 8.01 2.01
C ALA A 150 -14.10 9.48 2.43
N GLU A 151 -15.16 9.87 3.12
CA GLU A 151 -15.38 11.25 3.63
C GLU A 151 -15.28 12.32 2.52
N GLY A 152 -15.63 11.97 1.27
CA GLY A 152 -15.51 12.86 0.11
C GLY A 152 -14.06 13.06 -0.37
N LYS A 153 -13.10 12.36 0.20
CA LYS A 153 -11.67 12.37 -0.17
C LYS A 153 -11.33 11.26 -1.14
N ARG A 154 -10.30 11.49 -1.94
CA ARG A 154 -9.77 10.55 -2.93
C ARG A 154 -8.26 10.39 -2.73
N VAL A 155 -7.84 9.18 -2.44
CA VAL A 155 -6.43 8.81 -2.24
C VAL A 155 -6.07 7.68 -3.18
N VAL A 156 -4.92 7.79 -3.85
CA VAL A 156 -4.40 6.69 -4.67
C VAL A 156 -3.08 6.20 -4.08
N PHE A 157 -3.01 4.90 -3.83
CA PHE A 157 -1.76 4.16 -3.63
C PHE A 157 -1.43 3.45 -4.93
N THR A 158 -0.31 3.78 -5.55
CA THR A 158 0.04 3.19 -6.84
C THR A 158 0.51 1.73 -6.73
N GLY A 159 0.98 1.31 -5.55
CA GLY A 159 1.83 0.14 -5.46
C GLY A 159 3.09 0.35 -6.30
N ASP A 160 3.69 -0.74 -6.75
CA ASP A 160 4.83 -0.69 -7.64
C ASP A 160 4.40 -0.52 -9.10
N LEU A 161 5.18 0.25 -9.83
CA LEU A 161 4.96 0.61 -11.22
C LEU A 161 6.12 0.15 -12.10
N ARG A 162 5.92 0.16 -13.39
CA ARG A 162 7.01 -0.04 -14.36
C ARG A 162 8.03 1.09 -14.26
N ASP A 163 9.26 0.78 -14.62
CA ASP A 163 10.38 1.73 -14.63
C ASP A 163 10.16 2.94 -15.58
N ASP A 164 9.32 2.75 -16.60
CA ASP A 164 8.97 3.77 -17.59
C ASP A 164 7.63 4.51 -17.31
N LEU A 165 6.91 4.16 -16.24
CA LEU A 165 5.61 4.68 -15.87
C LEU A 165 4.52 4.61 -16.97
N LEU A 166 4.66 3.74 -17.98
CA LEU A 166 3.61 3.56 -19.00
C LEU A 166 2.30 3.01 -18.42
N ASP A 167 2.35 2.47 -17.21
CA ASP A 167 1.23 1.93 -16.45
C ASP A 167 0.72 2.90 -15.37
N TYR A 168 1.20 4.15 -15.35
CA TYR A 168 0.78 5.15 -14.36
C TYR A 168 -0.75 5.33 -14.38
N PRO A 169 -1.45 5.20 -13.24
CA PRO A 169 -2.91 5.13 -13.22
C PRO A 169 -3.59 6.38 -13.78
N ARG A 170 -4.33 6.22 -14.87
CA ARG A 170 -5.01 7.34 -15.55
C ARG A 170 -5.98 8.10 -14.66
N VAL A 171 -6.57 7.44 -13.66
CA VAL A 171 -7.48 8.05 -12.69
C VAL A 171 -6.84 9.26 -11.97
N ILE A 172 -5.52 9.26 -11.82
CA ILE A 172 -4.74 10.35 -11.21
C ILE A 172 -4.67 11.55 -12.16
N MET A 173 -4.67 11.31 -13.48
CA MET A 173 -4.59 12.36 -14.51
C MET A 173 -5.96 12.93 -14.87
N GLU A 174 -7.01 12.15 -14.69
CA GLU A 174 -8.37 12.49 -15.14
C GLU A 174 -9.16 13.29 -14.10
N LYS A 175 -9.06 12.91 -12.83
CA LYS A 175 -9.83 13.51 -11.73
C LYS A 175 -8.94 13.83 -10.54
N GLU A 176 -9.17 14.97 -9.90
CA GLU A 176 -8.40 15.41 -8.75
C GLU A 176 -8.40 14.39 -7.61
N CYS A 177 -7.22 14.13 -7.07
CA CYS A 177 -6.97 13.34 -5.87
C CYS A 177 -6.50 14.27 -4.74
N ASP A 178 -6.93 14.00 -3.51
CA ASP A 178 -6.42 14.74 -2.36
C ASP A 178 -4.97 14.33 -2.04
N LEU A 179 -4.67 13.05 -2.23
CA LEU A 179 -3.32 12.50 -2.08
C LEU A 179 -3.04 11.42 -3.14
N VAL A 180 -1.83 11.41 -3.63
CA VAL A 180 -1.23 10.28 -4.36
C VAL A 180 -0.02 9.80 -3.58
N VAL A 181 0.02 8.51 -3.24
CA VAL A 181 1.20 7.81 -2.70
C VAL A 181 1.76 6.97 -3.83
N THR A 182 2.96 7.31 -4.29
CA THR A 182 3.64 6.61 -5.39
C THR A 182 5.02 6.13 -4.97
N GLU A 183 5.62 5.27 -5.76
CA GLU A 183 6.92 4.68 -5.49
C GLU A 183 8.08 5.47 -6.13
N GLY A 184 9.30 5.20 -5.64
CA GLY A 184 10.54 5.71 -6.20
C GLY A 184 11.65 4.63 -6.29
N ALA A 185 11.29 3.34 -6.27
CA ALA A 185 12.27 2.27 -6.32
C ALA A 185 12.69 1.90 -7.75
N HIS A 186 11.72 1.83 -8.65
CA HIS A 186 11.94 1.36 -10.01
C HIS A 186 12.35 2.48 -10.97
N GLN A 187 12.04 3.73 -10.66
CA GLN A 187 12.33 4.89 -11.49
C GLN A 187 13.57 5.65 -11.01
N THR A 188 14.25 6.33 -11.95
CA THR A 188 15.18 7.42 -11.64
C THR A 188 14.36 8.71 -11.66
N LEU A 189 14.08 9.26 -10.48
CA LEU A 189 13.03 10.28 -10.31
C LEU A 189 13.28 11.58 -11.07
N ASP A 190 14.55 11.98 -11.32
CA ASP A 190 14.87 13.19 -12.08
C ASP A 190 14.96 12.99 -13.60
N ASP A 191 14.63 11.80 -14.11
CA ASP A 191 14.49 11.56 -15.53
C ASP A 191 13.37 12.42 -16.12
N ASP A 192 13.59 13.06 -17.27
CA ASP A 192 12.66 14.01 -17.87
C ASP A 192 11.33 13.36 -18.27
N HIS A 193 11.34 12.09 -18.70
CA HIS A 193 10.13 11.35 -19.01
C HIS A 193 9.33 11.07 -17.74
N ILE A 194 9.98 10.58 -16.67
CA ILE A 194 9.34 10.31 -15.38
C ILE A 194 8.71 11.57 -14.79
N VAL A 195 9.46 12.66 -14.73
CA VAL A 195 8.95 13.97 -14.31
C VAL A 195 7.77 14.41 -15.16
N GLY A 196 7.87 14.22 -16.50
CA GLY A 196 6.80 14.58 -17.44
C GLY A 196 5.50 13.79 -17.23
N VAL A 197 5.59 12.52 -16.85
CA VAL A 197 4.43 11.70 -16.48
C VAL A 197 3.84 12.18 -15.15
N LEU A 198 4.66 12.31 -14.11
CA LEU A 198 4.20 12.71 -12.77
C LEU A 198 3.54 14.10 -12.78
N LYS A 199 4.04 15.05 -13.57
CA LYS A 199 3.44 16.39 -13.72
C LYS A 199 2.02 16.41 -14.30
N GLN A 200 1.59 15.34 -14.95
CA GLN A 200 0.21 15.22 -15.43
C GLN A 200 -0.78 14.86 -14.32
N SER A 201 -0.29 14.57 -13.12
CA SER A 201 -1.14 14.23 -11.97
C SER A 201 -2.02 15.41 -11.57
N LYS A 202 -3.30 15.15 -11.42
CA LYS A 202 -4.25 16.07 -10.79
C LYS A 202 -4.37 15.71 -9.31
N CYS A 203 -3.40 16.11 -8.50
CA CYS A 203 -3.43 15.87 -7.07
C CYS A 203 -3.05 17.13 -6.29
N LYS A 204 -3.57 17.25 -5.07
CA LYS A 204 -3.18 18.33 -4.17
C LYS A 204 -1.80 18.08 -3.58
N LYS A 205 -1.56 16.84 -3.17
CA LYS A 205 -0.31 16.37 -2.59
C LYS A 205 0.11 15.03 -3.18
N MET A 206 1.42 14.86 -3.35
CA MET A 206 2.06 13.59 -3.69
C MET A 206 3.07 13.21 -2.62
N LEU A 207 3.06 11.95 -2.18
CA LEU A 207 4.09 11.39 -1.32
C LEU A 207 4.82 10.29 -2.08
N ILE A 208 6.15 10.37 -2.09
CA ILE A 208 7.01 9.32 -2.63
C ILE A 208 7.38 8.38 -1.48
N GLY A 209 6.88 7.16 -1.53
CA GLY A 209 7.29 6.05 -0.68
C GLY A 209 8.13 5.04 -1.45
N HIS A 210 8.42 3.88 -0.85
CA HIS A 210 9.06 2.75 -1.53
C HIS A 210 10.27 3.21 -2.38
N CYS A 211 11.15 4.04 -1.77
CA CYS A 211 12.21 4.73 -2.51
C CYS A 211 13.55 3.99 -2.39
N ASN A 212 14.20 3.75 -3.51
CA ASN A 212 15.57 3.23 -3.57
C ASN A 212 16.57 4.40 -3.53
N PHE A 213 17.15 4.67 -2.37
CA PHE A 213 18.10 5.77 -2.19
C PHE A 213 19.51 5.50 -2.77
N ALA A 214 19.82 4.27 -3.17
CA ALA A 214 21.03 4.00 -3.95
C ALA A 214 20.87 4.45 -5.41
N ARG A 215 19.65 4.39 -5.96
CA ARG A 215 19.31 4.92 -7.29
C ARG A 215 18.99 6.40 -7.24
N ASN A 216 18.12 6.80 -6.33
CA ASN A 216 17.68 8.17 -6.14
C ASN A 216 18.54 8.85 -5.06
N THR A 217 19.77 9.18 -5.45
CA THR A 217 20.73 9.87 -4.57
C THR A 217 20.23 11.27 -4.18
N ARG A 218 20.87 11.91 -3.22
CA ARG A 218 20.52 13.28 -2.81
C ARG A 218 20.52 14.27 -3.98
N GLU A 219 21.43 14.10 -4.94
CA GLU A 219 21.51 14.93 -6.14
C GLU A 219 20.31 14.70 -7.06
N VAL A 220 19.97 13.43 -7.33
CA VAL A 220 18.77 13.05 -8.11
C VAL A 220 17.51 13.62 -7.46
N LEU A 221 17.35 13.47 -6.15
CA LEU A 221 16.19 13.99 -5.44
C LEU A 221 16.11 15.53 -5.47
N ALA A 222 17.26 16.22 -5.36
CA ALA A 222 17.30 17.69 -5.45
C ALA A 222 16.89 18.17 -6.86
N HIS A 223 17.38 17.52 -7.93
CA HIS A 223 16.99 17.82 -9.31
C HIS A 223 15.51 17.50 -9.55
N PHE A 224 15.04 16.37 -9.06
CA PHE A 224 13.63 15.98 -9.14
C PHE A 224 12.73 17.06 -8.53
N LEU A 225 13.01 17.50 -7.30
CA LEU A 225 12.21 18.52 -6.63
C LEU A 225 12.20 19.84 -7.40
N GLN A 226 13.34 20.26 -8.00
CA GLN A 226 13.39 21.42 -8.89
C GLN A 226 12.52 21.25 -10.12
N LYS A 227 12.57 20.07 -10.75
CA LYS A 227 11.82 19.81 -11.98
C LYS A 227 10.31 19.72 -11.75
N ILE A 228 9.87 19.18 -10.57
CA ILE A 228 8.47 18.99 -10.24
C ILE A 228 7.83 20.26 -9.64
N ASP A 229 8.61 21.25 -9.23
CA ASP A 229 8.17 22.44 -8.53
C ASP A 229 6.97 23.13 -9.20
N GLY A 230 6.02 23.56 -8.36
CA GLY A 230 4.80 24.24 -8.78
C GLY A 230 3.72 23.34 -9.41
N ALA A 231 3.94 22.02 -9.54
CA ALA A 231 2.92 21.10 -10.07
C ALA A 231 1.88 20.74 -8.98
N PHE A 232 2.35 20.34 -7.81
CA PHE A 232 1.56 19.98 -6.61
C PHE A 232 2.48 20.00 -5.40
N GLU A 233 1.89 19.89 -4.18
CA GLU A 233 2.70 19.67 -2.98
C GLU A 233 3.33 18.28 -3.02
N ILE A 234 4.66 18.18 -2.79
CA ILE A 234 5.39 16.91 -2.83
C ILE A 234 6.29 16.75 -1.62
N ASP A 235 6.35 15.52 -1.08
CA ASP A 235 7.23 15.13 0.00
C ASP A 235 7.57 13.63 -0.08
N PHE A 236 8.45 13.15 0.79
CA PHE A 236 8.80 11.73 0.91
C PHE A 236 8.13 11.15 2.15
N ALA A 237 7.54 9.97 1.98
CA ALA A 237 6.99 9.22 3.10
C ALA A 237 8.11 8.57 3.92
N PHE A 238 7.94 8.49 5.23
CA PHE A 238 8.81 7.78 6.15
C PHE A 238 8.00 7.05 7.21
N ASP A 239 8.61 6.03 7.80
CA ASP A 239 7.96 5.20 8.81
C ASP A 239 7.43 6.03 9.98
N ASN A 240 6.24 5.72 10.43
CA ASN A 240 5.46 6.44 11.44
C ASN A 240 5.03 7.88 11.05
N MET A 241 5.26 8.32 9.81
CA MET A 241 4.65 9.54 9.31
C MET A 241 3.14 9.39 9.32
N THR A 242 2.44 10.38 9.87
CA THR A 242 0.97 10.45 9.85
C THR A 242 0.53 11.75 9.19
N ILE A 243 -0.46 11.63 8.29
CA ILE A 243 -1.08 12.77 7.61
C ILE A 243 -2.60 12.70 7.74
N GLU A 244 -3.23 13.84 7.82
CA GLU A 244 -4.69 14.01 7.72
C GLU A 244 -5.06 14.63 6.39
N ILE A 245 -6.15 14.13 5.78
CA ILE A 245 -6.62 14.53 4.46
C ILE A 245 -8.04 15.06 4.53
#